data_cb6d04dbc2c52214d0371916a5ebcf2e
#
_entry.id   cb6d04dbc2c52214d0371916a5ebcf2e
#
_cell.length_a   1.000
_cell.length_b   1.000
_cell.length_c   1.000
_cell.angle_alpha   90.00
_cell.angle_beta   90.00
_cell.angle_gamma   90.00
#
_symmetry.space_group_name_H-M   'P 1'
#
loop_
_entity.id
_entity.type
_entity.pdbx_description
1 polymer ?
#
loop_
_entity_poly.entity_id
_entity_poly.type
_entity_poly.pdbx_seq_one_letter_code
_entity_poly.pdbx_strand_id
1 'polypeptide(L)'
;MPVQSPTIARKAVTLLGILLFLALICLPVADNLFQVAPDVYLMENDPTPLPDSSLSQIFKSFNVLQRGYLEKTFGFRRLLVRLENILDIFWLHSSNQYQTVIKGKGEWLFLSQENNDLNVIQDYRSVRLFSQEQIARWVDVYRERQDWLAARGIRYLVVVAPNKHTVYPEFLPGQFNKVSPQSRTDQLMVALEAAGIAVLDLRPTMDLVKRQALAYYRTDTHWTTFGAFAGYVQIMKRLGRWFPRFEPEIQGDYDIAILPNLNGGLARMLALGDFFPESRVVFTPRFQRKAVETAESHSVPPYFQPTVSMNTNDPARPSAVVFRDSFAHELIPFLSEHFNKTTYAWPYPSTARDVRYFDKALIEKEKPAVVIDEFVERYFTEFPAKPAKPAAP
;
A
#
# COMPACT_ATOMS: atom_id res chain seq x y z
N MET A 1 -60.45 -31.03 -13.23
CA MET A 1 -60.44 -29.69 -13.81
C MET A 1 -59.54 -29.73 -15.02
N PRO A 2 -59.96 -29.34 -16.22
CA PRO A 2 -59.11 -29.35 -17.40
C PRO A 2 -58.04 -28.24 -17.28
N VAL A 3 -56.77 -28.59 -17.43
CA VAL A 3 -55.66 -27.67 -17.53
C VAL A 3 -55.79 -26.89 -18.82
N GLN A 4 -56.16 -25.60 -18.74
CA GLN A 4 -56.28 -24.74 -19.91
C GLN A 4 -54.90 -24.66 -20.60
N SER A 5 -54.82 -24.99 -21.87
CA SER A 5 -53.63 -24.85 -22.70
C SER A 5 -53.22 -23.33 -22.73
N PRO A 6 -51.93 -22.99 -22.51
CA PRO A 6 -51.51 -21.59 -22.50
C PRO A 6 -51.78 -20.94 -23.84
N THR A 7 -52.34 -19.73 -23.81
CA THR A 7 -52.58 -18.91 -25.02
C THR A 7 -51.26 -18.65 -25.77
N ILE A 8 -51.33 -18.45 -27.09
CA ILE A 8 -50.17 -18.21 -27.97
C ILE A 8 -49.31 -17.06 -27.40
N ALA A 9 -49.94 -15.99 -26.91
CA ALA A 9 -49.24 -14.86 -26.26
C ALA A 9 -48.42 -15.28 -25.03
N ARG A 10 -48.96 -16.21 -24.18
CA ARG A 10 -48.25 -16.71 -23.01
C ARG A 10 -47.06 -17.58 -23.38
N LYS A 11 -47.19 -18.39 -24.45
CA LYS A 11 -46.07 -19.18 -25.00
C LYS A 11 -44.96 -18.29 -25.57
N ALA A 12 -45.33 -17.20 -26.28
CA ALA A 12 -44.40 -16.27 -26.85
C ALA A 12 -43.61 -15.51 -25.74
N VAL A 13 -44.30 -15.04 -24.69
CA VAL A 13 -43.64 -14.39 -23.53
C VAL A 13 -42.70 -15.35 -22.81
N THR A 14 -43.12 -16.62 -22.62
CA THR A 14 -42.25 -17.64 -22.01
C THR A 14 -41.02 -17.92 -22.86
N LEU A 15 -41.19 -18.06 -24.18
CA LEU A 15 -40.07 -18.28 -25.10
C LEU A 15 -39.10 -17.09 -25.11
N LEU A 16 -39.61 -15.85 -25.15
CA LEU A 16 -38.80 -14.65 -25.05
C LEU A 16 -38.01 -14.60 -23.75
N GLY A 17 -38.66 -14.96 -22.63
CA GLY A 17 -37.98 -15.06 -21.32
C GLY A 17 -36.87 -16.10 -21.30
N ILE A 18 -37.09 -17.27 -21.88
CA ILE A 18 -36.06 -18.31 -22.01
C ILE A 18 -34.88 -17.82 -22.90
N LEU A 19 -35.19 -17.22 -24.04
CA LEU A 19 -34.17 -16.71 -24.94
C LEU A 19 -33.32 -15.58 -24.27
N LEU A 20 -34.01 -14.69 -23.55
CA LEU A 20 -33.29 -13.62 -22.79
C LEU A 20 -32.42 -14.23 -21.70
N PHE A 21 -32.94 -15.23 -20.97
CA PHE A 21 -32.16 -15.91 -19.95
C PHE A 21 -30.93 -16.63 -20.51
N LEU A 22 -31.09 -17.35 -21.61
CA LEU A 22 -29.98 -17.99 -22.31
C LEU A 22 -28.97 -16.97 -22.85
N ALA A 23 -29.44 -15.86 -23.42
CA ALA A 23 -28.59 -14.79 -23.86
C ALA A 23 -27.76 -14.22 -22.69
N LEU A 24 -28.38 -13.94 -21.55
CA LEU A 24 -27.69 -13.44 -20.34
C LEU A 24 -26.62 -14.41 -19.83
N ILE A 25 -26.90 -15.73 -19.86
CA ILE A 25 -25.89 -16.75 -19.45
C ILE A 25 -24.73 -16.82 -20.45
N CYS A 26 -25.00 -16.63 -21.76
CA CYS A 26 -23.97 -16.68 -22.78
C CYS A 26 -23.15 -15.39 -22.89
N LEU A 27 -23.63 -14.25 -22.37
CA LEU A 27 -22.93 -12.95 -22.45
C LEU A 27 -21.50 -13.00 -21.91
N PRO A 28 -21.20 -13.59 -20.74
CA PRO A 28 -19.82 -13.65 -20.24
C PRO A 28 -18.87 -14.43 -21.16
N VAL A 29 -19.38 -15.50 -21.78
CA VAL A 29 -18.60 -16.29 -22.75
C VAL A 29 -18.37 -15.48 -24.04
N ALA A 30 -19.39 -14.77 -24.50
CA ALA A 30 -19.30 -13.90 -25.67
C ALA A 30 -18.30 -12.75 -25.43
N ASP A 31 -18.29 -12.18 -24.24
CA ASP A 31 -17.32 -11.14 -23.88
C ASP A 31 -15.89 -11.66 -23.87
N ASN A 32 -15.65 -12.84 -23.29
CA ASN A 32 -14.33 -13.47 -23.31
C ASN A 32 -13.82 -13.78 -24.73
N LEU A 33 -14.73 -14.09 -25.66
CA LEU A 33 -14.37 -14.43 -27.06
C LEU A 33 -14.24 -13.19 -27.94
N PHE A 34 -15.10 -12.20 -27.76
CA PHE A 34 -15.29 -11.09 -28.70
C PHE A 34 -14.96 -9.72 -28.08
N GLN A 35 -14.65 -9.64 -26.77
CA GLN A 35 -14.34 -8.40 -26.06
C GLN A 35 -15.42 -7.32 -26.26
N VAL A 36 -16.69 -7.68 -26.03
CA VAL A 36 -17.84 -6.81 -26.28
C VAL A 36 -18.00 -5.73 -25.21
N ALA A 37 -17.57 -6.03 -23.98
CA ALA A 37 -17.64 -5.07 -22.87
C ALA A 37 -16.66 -3.91 -23.10
N PRO A 38 -17.04 -2.67 -22.70
CA PRO A 38 -16.09 -1.56 -22.70
C PRO A 38 -14.90 -1.87 -21.80
N ASP A 39 -13.72 -1.44 -22.19
CA ASP A 39 -12.52 -1.61 -21.40
C ASP A 39 -12.61 -0.76 -20.11
N VAL A 40 -12.74 -1.43 -18.97
CA VAL A 40 -12.78 -0.82 -17.65
C VAL A 40 -11.52 -1.21 -16.90
N TYR A 41 -10.70 -0.23 -16.58
CA TYR A 41 -9.51 -0.47 -15.77
C TYR A 41 -9.92 -0.76 -14.31
N LEU A 42 -9.60 -1.96 -13.83
CA LEU A 42 -9.76 -2.38 -12.44
C LEU A 42 -8.41 -2.83 -11.91
N MET A 43 -7.96 -2.21 -10.82
CA MET A 43 -6.69 -2.56 -10.19
C MET A 43 -6.85 -3.84 -9.37
N GLU A 44 -6.49 -4.97 -9.96
CA GLU A 44 -6.51 -6.28 -9.34
C GLU A 44 -5.21 -7.05 -9.64
N ASN A 45 -4.92 -8.06 -8.83
CA ASN A 45 -3.86 -9.00 -9.15
C ASN A 45 -4.27 -9.85 -10.36
N ASP A 46 -3.29 -10.24 -11.17
CA ASP A 46 -3.52 -11.13 -12.30
C ASP A 46 -4.24 -12.42 -11.88
N PRO A 47 -5.04 -13.01 -12.78
CA PRO A 47 -5.65 -14.31 -12.52
C PRO A 47 -4.59 -15.35 -12.20
N THR A 48 -4.85 -16.18 -11.21
CA THR A 48 -3.99 -17.35 -10.93
C THR A 48 -4.01 -18.26 -12.16
N PRO A 49 -2.84 -18.64 -12.72
CA PRO A 49 -2.83 -19.54 -13.87
C PRO A 49 -3.54 -20.86 -13.55
N LEU A 50 -4.17 -21.43 -14.58
CA LEU A 50 -4.77 -22.75 -14.45
C LEU A 50 -3.70 -23.77 -14.05
N PRO A 51 -3.96 -24.64 -13.07
CA PRO A 51 -3.04 -25.70 -12.72
C PRO A 51 -2.88 -26.67 -13.90
N ASP A 52 -1.63 -26.94 -14.30
CA ASP A 52 -1.26 -27.94 -15.30
C ASP A 52 -1.51 -29.35 -14.75
N SER A 53 -2.81 -29.80 -14.72
CA SER A 53 -3.01 -31.03 -14.00
C SER A 53 -4.32 -31.74 -14.28
N SER A 54 -4.29 -33.02 -13.94
CA SER A 54 -5.41 -33.97 -14.04
C SER A 54 -6.70 -33.42 -13.37
N LEU A 55 -7.86 -33.83 -13.86
CA LEU A 55 -9.17 -33.51 -13.32
C LEU A 55 -9.26 -33.68 -11.79
N SER A 56 -8.54 -34.65 -11.22
CA SER A 56 -8.53 -34.89 -9.77
C SER A 56 -7.87 -33.75 -8.97
N GLN A 57 -6.86 -33.07 -9.52
CA GLN A 57 -6.22 -31.91 -8.87
C GLN A 57 -7.08 -30.66 -9.05
N ILE A 58 -7.77 -30.51 -10.17
CA ILE A 58 -8.74 -29.43 -10.39
C ILE A 58 -9.86 -29.49 -9.34
N PHE A 59 -10.39 -30.66 -9.04
CA PHE A 59 -11.42 -30.82 -7.99
C PHE A 59 -10.87 -30.52 -6.58
N LYS A 60 -9.66 -30.93 -6.26
CA LYS A 60 -9.01 -30.61 -4.96
C LYS A 60 -8.70 -29.11 -4.81
N SER A 61 -8.44 -28.44 -5.91
CA SER A 61 -8.13 -27.00 -5.95
C SER A 61 -9.33 -26.14 -6.38
N PHE A 62 -10.56 -26.66 -6.32
CA PHE A 62 -11.75 -25.99 -6.87
C PHE A 62 -11.93 -24.57 -6.33
N ASN A 63 -11.71 -24.34 -5.03
CA ASN A 63 -11.79 -23.00 -4.43
C ASN A 63 -10.74 -22.05 -4.99
N VAL A 64 -9.52 -22.53 -5.26
CA VAL A 64 -8.43 -21.74 -5.87
C VAL A 64 -8.77 -21.45 -7.33
N LEU A 65 -9.28 -22.44 -8.06
CA LEU A 65 -9.72 -22.29 -9.44
C LEU A 65 -10.89 -21.30 -9.54
N GLN A 66 -11.90 -21.45 -8.69
CA GLN A 66 -13.05 -20.56 -8.67
C GLN A 66 -12.64 -19.11 -8.40
N ARG A 67 -12.00 -18.84 -7.26
CA ARG A 67 -11.66 -17.48 -6.82
C ARG A 67 -10.46 -16.88 -7.58
N GLY A 68 -9.48 -17.71 -7.89
CA GLY A 68 -8.25 -17.26 -8.53
C GLY A 68 -8.35 -17.08 -10.05
N TYR A 69 -9.18 -17.87 -10.71
CA TYR A 69 -9.31 -17.87 -12.16
C TYR A 69 -10.72 -17.54 -12.65
N LEU A 70 -11.73 -18.37 -12.35
CA LEU A 70 -13.07 -18.22 -12.91
C LEU A 70 -13.72 -16.88 -12.55
N GLU A 71 -13.62 -16.45 -11.29
CA GLU A 71 -14.17 -15.16 -10.87
C GLU A 71 -13.45 -13.98 -11.55
N LYS A 72 -12.14 -14.08 -11.77
CA LYS A 72 -11.35 -13.00 -12.39
C LYS A 72 -11.45 -12.95 -13.92
N THR A 73 -11.72 -14.09 -14.55
CA THR A 73 -11.86 -14.20 -16.01
C THR A 73 -13.31 -14.17 -16.49
N PHE A 74 -14.28 -13.98 -15.60
CA PHE A 74 -15.68 -13.86 -15.95
C PHE A 74 -15.92 -12.62 -16.82
N GLY A 75 -16.45 -12.81 -18.01
CA GLY A 75 -16.77 -11.72 -18.94
C GLY A 75 -17.74 -10.72 -18.33
N PHE A 76 -17.63 -9.46 -18.70
CA PHE A 76 -18.32 -8.31 -18.11
C PHE A 76 -17.99 -8.04 -16.64
N ARG A 77 -17.18 -8.85 -15.98
CA ARG A 77 -16.89 -8.73 -14.55
C ARG A 77 -16.46 -7.29 -14.16
N ARG A 78 -15.51 -6.72 -14.91
CA ARG A 78 -15.02 -5.36 -14.62
C ARG A 78 -16.13 -4.33 -14.69
N LEU A 79 -17.02 -4.45 -15.68
CA LEU A 79 -18.18 -3.57 -15.82
C LEU A 79 -19.18 -3.79 -14.66
N LEU A 80 -19.45 -5.04 -14.28
CA LEU A 80 -20.37 -5.36 -13.19
C LEU A 80 -19.85 -4.84 -11.85
N VAL A 81 -18.55 -5.01 -11.54
CA VAL A 81 -17.91 -4.45 -10.35
C VAL A 81 -17.98 -2.92 -10.35
N ARG A 82 -17.76 -2.28 -11.51
CA ARG A 82 -17.91 -0.84 -11.63
C ARG A 82 -19.34 -0.37 -11.36
N LEU A 83 -20.34 -1.07 -11.92
CA LEU A 83 -21.75 -0.74 -11.70
C LEU A 83 -22.16 -0.95 -10.24
N GLU A 84 -21.72 -2.04 -9.61
CA GLU A 84 -21.89 -2.27 -8.18
C GLU A 84 -21.30 -1.12 -7.34
N ASN A 85 -20.06 -0.74 -7.60
CA ASN A 85 -19.42 0.37 -6.90
C ASN A 85 -20.12 1.73 -7.14
N ILE A 86 -20.67 1.97 -8.34
CA ILE A 86 -21.49 3.17 -8.62
C ILE A 86 -22.76 3.15 -7.74
N LEU A 87 -23.46 2.02 -7.71
CA LEU A 87 -24.67 1.88 -6.90
C LEU A 87 -24.37 2.05 -5.41
N ASP A 88 -23.36 1.40 -4.92
CA ASP A 88 -22.95 1.46 -3.51
C ASP A 88 -22.55 2.88 -3.08
N ILE A 89 -21.71 3.54 -3.86
CA ILE A 89 -21.11 4.80 -3.49
C ILE A 89 -22.08 5.99 -3.68
N PHE A 90 -22.85 6.00 -4.75
CA PHE A 90 -23.64 7.16 -5.12
C PHE A 90 -25.13 7.04 -4.78
N TRP A 91 -25.67 5.80 -4.71
CA TRP A 91 -27.09 5.57 -4.49
C TRP A 91 -27.39 5.00 -3.10
N LEU A 92 -26.67 3.93 -2.73
CA LEU A 92 -26.92 3.28 -1.45
C LEU A 92 -26.14 3.94 -0.30
N HIS A 93 -25.12 4.77 -0.64
CA HIS A 93 -24.22 5.41 0.34
C HIS A 93 -23.67 4.37 1.35
N SER A 94 -23.48 3.14 0.90
CA SER A 94 -23.00 2.07 1.76
C SER A 94 -21.54 2.34 2.09
N SER A 95 -21.26 2.57 3.37
CA SER A 95 -19.89 2.64 3.89
C SER A 95 -19.70 1.43 4.79
N ASN A 96 -19.46 0.28 4.18
CA ASN A 96 -19.26 -0.97 4.90
C ASN A 96 -17.76 -1.16 5.19
N GLN A 97 -17.42 -1.51 6.44
CA GLN A 97 -16.04 -1.82 6.85
C GLN A 97 -15.43 -3.05 6.15
N TYR A 98 -16.26 -3.84 5.45
CA TYR A 98 -15.83 -5.01 4.67
C TYR A 98 -15.48 -4.66 3.22
N GLN A 99 -15.75 -3.43 2.78
CA GLN A 99 -15.29 -2.95 1.49
C GLN A 99 -13.79 -2.64 1.55
N THR A 100 -13.09 -2.81 0.44
CA THR A 100 -11.66 -2.47 0.35
C THR A 100 -11.43 -0.97 0.46
N VAL A 101 -12.35 -0.17 -0.07
CA VAL A 101 -12.29 1.29 -0.08
C VAL A 101 -13.58 1.86 0.52
N ILE A 102 -13.45 2.82 1.43
CA ILE A 102 -14.55 3.58 2.02
C ILE A 102 -14.60 4.95 1.36
N LYS A 103 -15.80 5.37 0.93
CA LYS A 103 -16.06 6.77 0.57
C LYS A 103 -16.19 7.62 1.83
N GLY A 104 -15.32 8.60 1.96
CA GLY A 104 -15.39 9.63 2.98
C GLY A 104 -16.33 10.79 2.59
N LYS A 105 -16.24 11.89 3.31
CA LYS A 105 -16.96 13.14 3.00
C LYS A 105 -16.34 13.80 1.76
N GLY A 106 -17.20 14.39 0.92
CA GLY A 106 -16.75 14.95 -0.35
C GLY A 106 -16.19 13.88 -1.29
N GLU A 107 -15.02 14.15 -1.87
CA GLU A 107 -14.33 13.26 -2.80
C GLU A 107 -13.23 12.42 -2.12
N TRP A 108 -13.21 12.33 -0.79
CA TRP A 108 -12.22 11.57 -0.07
C TRP A 108 -12.52 10.08 -0.12
N LEU A 109 -11.48 9.29 -0.43
CA LEU A 109 -11.50 7.84 -0.38
C LEU A 109 -10.49 7.36 0.65
N PHE A 110 -10.82 6.30 1.38
CA PHE A 110 -9.97 5.73 2.42
C PHE A 110 -9.81 4.23 2.21
N LEU A 111 -8.61 3.71 2.41
CA LEU A 111 -8.36 2.28 2.41
C LEU A 111 -8.99 1.65 3.67
N SER A 112 -9.91 0.73 3.51
CA SER A 112 -10.50 0.04 4.66
C SER A 112 -9.74 -1.23 5.00
N GLN A 113 -9.36 -1.97 3.99
CA GLN A 113 -8.73 -3.27 4.15
C GLN A 113 -7.65 -3.45 3.08
N GLU A 114 -6.47 -3.85 3.53
CA GLU A 114 -5.36 -4.25 2.68
C GLU A 114 -5.12 -5.74 2.93
N ASN A 115 -5.53 -6.62 2.03
CA ASN A 115 -5.59 -8.07 2.20
C ASN A 115 -6.62 -8.54 3.26
N ASN A 116 -6.77 -9.85 3.41
CA ASN A 116 -7.75 -10.44 4.33
C ASN A 116 -7.42 -10.20 5.81
N ASP A 117 -6.19 -9.85 6.15
CA ASP A 117 -5.68 -9.80 7.52
C ASP A 117 -5.46 -8.37 8.03
N LEU A 118 -5.27 -7.38 7.13
CA LEU A 118 -5.00 -5.99 7.46
C LEU A 118 -6.26 -5.13 7.36
N ASN A 119 -6.99 -5.01 8.48
CA ASN A 119 -8.13 -4.10 8.57
C ASN A 119 -7.69 -2.71 9.07
N VAL A 120 -7.37 -1.84 8.13
CA VAL A 120 -6.83 -0.49 8.39
C VAL A 120 -7.82 0.38 9.16
N ILE A 121 -9.12 0.24 8.87
CA ILE A 121 -10.14 1.05 9.55
C ILE A 121 -10.33 0.61 11.01
N GLN A 122 -10.27 -0.68 11.31
CA GLN A 122 -10.34 -1.16 12.70
C GLN A 122 -9.10 -0.77 13.50
N ASP A 123 -7.94 -0.77 12.87
CA ASP A 123 -6.71 -0.30 13.49
C ASP A 123 -6.80 1.21 13.80
N TYR A 124 -7.17 2.03 12.81
CA TYR A 124 -7.41 3.46 13.04
C TYR A 124 -8.40 3.71 14.17
N ARG A 125 -9.49 2.94 14.24
CA ARG A 125 -10.49 3.05 15.31
C ARG A 125 -9.96 2.63 16.68
N SER A 126 -8.79 2.00 16.73
CA SER A 126 -8.18 1.48 17.96
C SER A 126 -9.08 0.48 18.68
N VAL A 127 -9.75 -0.40 17.92
CA VAL A 127 -10.66 -1.44 18.46
C VAL A 127 -9.91 -2.45 19.31
N ARG A 128 -8.65 -2.71 18.97
CA ARG A 128 -7.76 -3.61 19.71
C ARG A 128 -6.42 -2.94 19.93
N LEU A 129 -6.03 -2.77 21.17
CA LEU A 129 -4.69 -2.33 21.55
C LEU A 129 -3.77 -3.54 21.70
N PHE A 130 -2.46 -3.30 21.73
CA PHE A 130 -1.49 -4.34 22.07
C PHE A 130 -1.51 -4.66 23.57
N SER A 131 -1.33 -5.93 23.92
CA SER A 131 -0.99 -6.32 25.29
C SER A 131 0.46 -5.92 25.62
N GLN A 132 0.79 -5.90 26.92
CA GLN A 132 2.17 -5.60 27.35
C GLN A 132 3.19 -6.61 26.78
N GLU A 133 2.81 -7.89 26.67
CA GLU A 133 3.65 -8.93 26.08
C GLU A 133 3.86 -8.71 24.58
N GLN A 134 2.84 -8.19 23.88
CA GLN A 134 2.94 -7.85 22.48
C GLN A 134 3.88 -6.66 22.27
N ILE A 135 3.76 -5.63 23.10
CA ILE A 135 4.65 -4.47 23.08
C ILE A 135 6.09 -4.91 23.36
N ALA A 136 6.30 -5.72 24.41
CA ALA A 136 7.63 -6.22 24.76
C ALA A 136 8.27 -6.97 23.58
N ARG A 137 7.52 -7.84 22.89
CA ARG A 137 8.03 -8.55 21.70
C ARG A 137 8.41 -7.62 20.56
N TRP A 138 7.66 -6.56 20.32
CA TRP A 138 8.02 -5.55 19.34
C TRP A 138 9.34 -4.87 19.71
N VAL A 139 9.47 -4.45 20.97
CA VAL A 139 10.69 -3.83 21.49
C VAL A 139 11.89 -4.77 21.35
N ASP A 140 11.74 -6.04 21.68
CA ASP A 140 12.82 -7.03 21.57
C ASP A 140 13.31 -7.19 20.12
N VAL A 141 12.39 -7.24 19.15
CA VAL A 141 12.76 -7.33 17.74
C VAL A 141 13.54 -6.10 17.28
N TYR A 142 13.09 -4.90 17.61
CA TYR A 142 13.79 -3.69 17.20
C TYR A 142 15.11 -3.50 17.95
N ARG A 143 15.19 -3.93 19.20
CA ARG A 143 16.44 -3.93 19.97
C ARG A 143 17.46 -4.90 19.37
N GLU A 144 17.05 -6.13 19.03
CA GLU A 144 17.92 -7.08 18.34
C GLU A 144 18.50 -6.50 17.04
N ARG A 145 17.66 -5.85 16.23
CA ARG A 145 18.11 -5.19 14.99
C ARG A 145 19.12 -4.07 15.28
N GLN A 146 18.79 -3.20 16.25
CA GLN A 146 19.66 -2.09 16.64
C GLN A 146 21.02 -2.58 17.17
N ASP A 147 21.03 -3.57 18.06
CA ASP A 147 22.25 -4.12 18.65
C ASP A 147 23.11 -4.81 17.59
N TRP A 148 22.48 -5.57 16.69
CA TRP A 148 23.17 -6.22 15.59
C TRP A 148 23.82 -5.22 14.62
N LEU A 149 23.18 -4.11 14.34
CA LEU A 149 23.68 -3.01 13.51
C LEU A 149 24.79 -2.23 14.26
N ALA A 150 24.55 -1.90 15.53
CA ALA A 150 25.51 -1.17 16.36
C ALA A 150 26.84 -1.91 16.52
N ALA A 151 26.79 -3.24 16.65
CA ALA A 151 28.00 -4.09 16.68
C ALA A 151 28.84 -4.01 15.39
N ARG A 152 28.26 -3.50 14.30
CA ARG A 152 28.91 -3.26 13.00
C ARG A 152 29.20 -1.78 12.72
N GLY A 153 28.95 -0.91 13.70
CA GLY A 153 29.12 0.54 13.54
C GLY A 153 28.04 1.21 12.67
N ILE A 154 26.93 0.49 12.38
CA ILE A 154 25.86 0.95 11.52
C ILE A 154 24.79 1.66 12.36
N ARG A 155 24.36 2.85 11.96
CA ARG A 155 23.25 3.57 12.60
C ARG A 155 21.91 2.94 12.15
N TYR A 156 20.90 3.01 13.03
CA TYR A 156 19.56 2.51 12.76
C TYR A 156 18.51 3.58 13.02
N LEU A 157 17.61 3.80 12.06
CA LEU A 157 16.49 4.72 12.19
C LEU A 157 15.21 4.05 11.73
N VAL A 158 14.22 3.99 12.61
CA VAL A 158 12.86 3.56 12.28
C VAL A 158 12.04 4.79 11.94
N VAL A 159 11.37 4.79 10.79
CA VAL A 159 10.55 5.90 10.31
C VAL A 159 9.13 5.42 10.10
N VAL A 160 8.16 6.08 10.73
CA VAL A 160 6.74 5.72 10.63
C VAL A 160 5.97 6.80 9.89
N ALA A 161 5.52 6.46 8.69
CA ALA A 161 4.61 7.28 7.92
C ALA A 161 3.16 7.07 8.42
N PRO A 162 2.39 8.12 8.71
CA PRO A 162 1.01 7.93 9.17
C PRO A 162 0.07 7.47 8.06
N ASN A 163 -1.01 6.78 8.43
CA ASN A 163 -2.13 6.55 7.53
C ASN A 163 -2.90 7.84 7.25
N LYS A 164 -3.51 7.92 6.09
CA LYS A 164 -4.40 9.04 5.75
C LYS A 164 -5.54 9.22 6.77
N HIS A 165 -6.03 8.13 7.35
CA HIS A 165 -7.05 8.13 8.41
C HIS A 165 -6.63 8.92 9.65
N THR A 166 -5.36 8.79 10.02
CA THR A 166 -4.78 9.49 11.17
C THR A 166 -4.65 10.99 10.92
N VAL A 167 -4.29 11.35 9.68
CA VAL A 167 -4.06 12.75 9.29
C VAL A 167 -5.36 13.50 8.95
N TYR A 168 -6.33 12.81 8.35
CA TYR A 168 -7.59 13.39 7.87
C TYR A 168 -8.84 12.71 8.44
N PRO A 169 -8.94 12.53 9.78
CA PRO A 169 -10.08 11.87 10.40
C PRO A 169 -11.41 12.60 10.18
N GLU A 170 -11.39 13.91 9.98
CA GLU A 170 -12.57 14.74 9.76
C GLU A 170 -13.33 14.40 8.47
N PHE A 171 -12.66 13.76 7.50
CA PHE A 171 -13.28 13.33 6.25
C PHE A 171 -13.79 11.89 6.30
N LEU A 172 -13.51 11.13 7.38
CA LEU A 172 -14.12 9.81 7.57
C LEU A 172 -15.61 9.94 7.93
N PRO A 173 -16.46 8.98 7.52
CA PRO A 173 -17.82 8.87 8.02
C PRO A 173 -17.82 8.67 9.55
N GLY A 174 -18.79 9.30 10.25
CA GLY A 174 -18.83 9.31 11.71
C GLY A 174 -18.92 7.92 12.36
N GLN A 175 -19.43 6.92 11.65
CA GLN A 175 -19.48 5.53 12.14
C GLN A 175 -18.10 4.91 12.35
N PHE A 176 -17.06 5.51 11.79
CA PHE A 176 -15.67 5.07 11.95
C PHE A 176 -14.88 5.88 12.99
N ASN A 177 -15.56 6.55 13.90
CA ASN A 177 -14.90 7.24 15.01
C ASN A 177 -14.03 6.28 15.84
N LYS A 178 -12.97 6.83 16.42
CA LYS A 178 -12.09 6.08 17.34
C LYS A 178 -12.87 5.56 18.54
N VAL A 179 -12.58 4.34 18.95
CA VAL A 179 -13.11 3.68 20.15
C VAL A 179 -12.21 3.98 21.35
N SER A 180 -10.90 4.12 21.10
CA SER A 180 -9.92 4.52 22.11
C SER A 180 -9.15 5.75 21.61
N PRO A 181 -8.79 6.70 22.49
CA PRO A 181 -7.93 7.81 22.13
C PRO A 181 -6.50 7.36 21.82
N GLN A 182 -6.04 6.28 22.45
CA GLN A 182 -4.73 5.69 22.21
C GLN A 182 -4.78 4.70 21.06
N SER A 183 -3.79 4.73 20.17
CA SER A 183 -3.60 3.76 19.09
C SER A 183 -2.47 2.77 19.39
N ARG A 184 -2.38 1.71 18.60
CA ARG A 184 -1.23 0.79 18.62
C ARG A 184 0.07 1.52 18.30
N THR A 185 0.03 2.45 17.36
CA THR A 185 1.18 3.29 17.02
C THR A 185 1.63 4.11 18.22
N ASP A 186 0.71 4.71 18.99
CA ASP A 186 1.07 5.44 20.21
C ASP A 186 1.77 4.54 21.23
N GLN A 187 1.24 3.34 21.45
CA GLN A 187 1.85 2.37 22.38
C GLN A 187 3.28 2.03 21.96
N LEU A 188 3.50 1.76 20.66
CA LEU A 188 4.81 1.37 20.16
C LEU A 188 5.80 2.51 20.10
N MET A 189 5.38 3.73 19.71
CA MET A 189 6.27 4.89 19.76
C MET A 189 6.84 5.12 21.13
N VAL A 190 5.97 5.15 22.15
CA VAL A 190 6.39 5.33 23.56
C VAL A 190 7.33 4.20 24.01
N ALA A 191 7.01 2.95 23.68
CA ALA A 191 7.81 1.80 24.11
C ALA A 191 9.19 1.74 23.42
N LEU A 192 9.24 2.03 22.12
CA LEU A 192 10.49 2.03 21.34
C LEU A 192 11.41 3.18 21.77
N GLU A 193 10.86 4.37 22.00
CA GLU A 193 11.62 5.51 22.53
C GLU A 193 12.16 5.21 23.94
N ALA A 194 11.35 4.67 24.83
CA ALA A 194 11.78 4.26 26.17
C ALA A 194 12.86 3.18 26.14
N ALA A 195 12.88 2.34 25.11
CA ALA A 195 13.92 1.34 24.88
C ALA A 195 15.20 1.90 24.25
N GLY A 196 15.27 3.22 23.97
CA GLY A 196 16.42 3.87 23.34
C GLY A 196 16.54 3.58 21.84
N ILE A 197 15.49 3.11 21.20
CA ILE A 197 15.44 2.87 19.74
C ILE A 197 15.18 4.20 19.05
N ALA A 198 15.98 4.51 18.03
CA ALA A 198 15.80 5.73 17.27
C ALA A 198 14.60 5.62 16.35
N VAL A 199 13.48 6.18 16.78
CA VAL A 199 12.23 6.24 16.00
C VAL A 199 11.96 7.69 15.56
N LEU A 200 11.27 7.83 14.43
CA LEU A 200 10.78 9.09 13.88
C LEU A 200 9.31 8.92 13.51
N ASP A 201 8.44 9.54 14.29
CA ASP A 201 7.02 9.64 14.02
C ASP A 201 6.73 10.83 13.11
N LEU A 202 6.18 10.58 11.92
CA LEU A 202 5.87 11.65 10.96
C LEU A 202 4.45 12.21 11.11
N ARG A 203 3.63 11.74 12.06
CA ARG A 203 2.27 12.26 12.30
C ARG A 203 2.27 13.76 12.58
N PRO A 204 3.10 14.29 13.51
CA PRO A 204 3.14 15.75 13.76
C PRO A 204 3.57 16.56 12.52
N THR A 205 4.41 15.97 11.68
CA THR A 205 4.85 16.62 10.43
C THR A 205 3.70 16.73 9.44
N MET A 206 2.91 15.67 9.28
CA MET A 206 1.76 15.68 8.37
C MET A 206 0.68 16.65 8.85
N ASP A 207 0.49 16.80 10.15
CA ASP A 207 -0.45 17.79 10.73
C ASP A 207 -0.02 19.23 10.42
N LEU A 208 1.27 19.49 10.35
CA LEU A 208 1.80 20.80 9.93
C LEU A 208 1.60 21.05 8.45
N VAL A 209 1.91 20.07 7.59
CA VAL A 209 1.71 20.17 6.14
C VAL A 209 0.24 20.39 5.82
N LYS A 210 -0.66 19.66 6.45
CA LYS A 210 -2.11 19.73 6.27
C LYS A 210 -2.70 21.15 6.43
N ARG A 211 -2.05 21.98 7.26
CA ARG A 211 -2.48 23.37 7.48
C ARG A 211 -2.16 24.30 6.30
N GLN A 212 -1.27 23.89 5.40
CA GLN A 212 -0.74 24.73 4.32
C GLN A 212 -1.06 24.15 2.93
N ALA A 213 -1.07 22.82 2.81
CA ALA A 213 -1.28 22.09 1.58
C ALA A 213 -1.89 20.72 1.87
N LEU A 214 -2.36 20.03 0.83
CA LEU A 214 -2.76 18.64 0.97
C LEU A 214 -1.54 17.77 1.27
N ALA A 215 -1.48 17.17 2.47
CA ALA A 215 -0.45 16.21 2.84
C ALA A 215 -0.66 14.85 2.16
N TYR A 216 -1.91 14.50 1.83
CA TYR A 216 -2.31 13.25 1.15
C TYR A 216 -3.22 13.54 -0.02
N TYR A 217 -3.15 12.70 -1.06
CA TYR A 217 -4.13 12.70 -2.14
C TYR A 217 -5.49 12.26 -1.61
N ARG A 218 -6.56 12.87 -2.12
CA ARG A 218 -7.94 12.53 -1.70
C ARG A 218 -8.33 11.12 -2.16
N THR A 219 -7.92 10.74 -3.35
CA THR A 219 -8.34 9.52 -4.06
C THR A 219 -7.27 8.42 -4.10
N ASP A 220 -6.15 8.64 -3.41
CA ASP A 220 -5.06 7.68 -3.24
C ASP A 220 -4.77 7.44 -1.75
N THR A 221 -4.08 6.35 -1.41
CA THR A 221 -3.67 6.05 -0.03
C THR A 221 -2.43 6.82 0.40
N HIS A 222 -1.64 7.30 -0.56
CA HIS A 222 -0.34 7.89 -0.32
C HIS A 222 -0.41 9.40 -0.02
N TRP A 223 0.64 9.89 0.57
CA TRP A 223 0.90 11.32 0.68
C TRP A 223 1.13 11.97 -0.69
N THR A 224 0.93 13.28 -0.74
CA THR A 224 1.35 14.10 -1.88
C THR A 224 2.86 14.33 -1.81
N THR A 225 3.44 14.87 -2.88
CA THR A 225 4.85 15.28 -2.85
C THR A 225 5.14 16.33 -1.76
N PHE A 226 4.17 17.16 -1.35
CA PHE A 226 4.31 18.04 -0.19
C PHE A 226 4.50 17.27 1.11
N GLY A 227 3.68 16.23 1.34
CA GLY A 227 3.80 15.35 2.51
C GLY A 227 5.11 14.59 2.50
N ALA A 228 5.45 13.97 1.38
CA ALA A 228 6.71 13.23 1.22
C ALA A 228 7.93 14.12 1.43
N PHE A 229 7.95 15.32 0.84
CA PHE A 229 9.07 16.28 1.03
C PHE A 229 9.22 16.69 2.50
N ALA A 230 8.13 16.98 3.19
CA ALA A 230 8.20 17.32 4.62
C ALA A 230 8.69 16.13 5.46
N GLY A 231 8.26 14.90 5.14
CA GLY A 231 8.78 13.67 5.73
C GLY A 231 10.28 13.51 5.51
N TYR A 232 10.73 13.69 4.27
CA TYR A 232 12.14 13.70 3.91
C TYR A 232 12.94 14.72 4.74
N VAL A 233 12.46 15.96 4.86
CA VAL A 233 13.13 17.00 5.67
C VAL A 233 13.32 16.55 7.12
N GLN A 234 12.33 15.88 7.73
CA GLN A 234 12.46 15.37 9.09
C GLN A 234 13.44 14.19 9.19
N ILE A 235 13.44 13.31 8.21
CA ILE A 235 14.43 12.22 8.12
C ILE A 235 15.85 12.81 8.07
N MET A 236 16.09 13.80 7.20
CA MET A 236 17.38 14.43 7.07
C MET A 236 17.81 15.14 8.36
N LYS A 237 16.93 15.88 9.01
CA LYS A 237 17.20 16.49 10.33
C LYS A 237 17.56 15.44 11.39
N ARG A 238 16.92 14.28 11.36
CA ARG A 238 17.23 13.18 12.27
C ARG A 238 18.58 12.55 11.97
N LEU A 239 18.89 12.33 10.69
CA LEU A 239 20.19 11.83 10.22
C LEU A 239 21.34 12.84 10.47
N GLY A 240 21.07 14.13 10.37
CA GLY A 240 22.04 15.20 10.66
C GLY A 240 22.64 15.15 12.07
N ARG A 241 21.94 14.51 13.04
CA ARG A 241 22.49 14.26 14.38
C ARG A 241 23.65 13.25 14.37
N TRP A 242 23.72 12.39 13.36
CA TRP A 242 24.78 11.39 13.18
C TRP A 242 25.78 11.77 12.09
N PHE A 243 25.30 12.51 11.10
CA PHE A 243 26.05 12.95 9.94
C PHE A 243 25.96 14.48 9.80
N PRO A 244 26.86 15.25 10.43
CA PRO A 244 26.73 16.74 10.54
C PRO A 244 26.63 17.47 9.20
N ARG A 245 27.04 16.85 8.09
CA ARG A 245 26.93 17.43 6.74
C ARG A 245 25.59 17.17 6.05
N PHE A 246 24.67 16.48 6.74
CA PHE A 246 23.35 16.17 6.18
C PHE A 246 22.38 17.31 6.47
N GLU A 247 22.25 18.19 5.50
CA GLU A 247 21.24 19.24 5.50
C GLU A 247 20.17 18.90 4.45
N PRO A 248 18.88 19.02 4.76
CA PRO A 248 17.83 18.82 3.78
C PRO A 248 17.84 19.93 2.74
N GLU A 249 17.45 19.61 1.52
CA GLU A 249 17.11 20.60 0.51
C GLU A 249 15.90 21.42 0.97
N ILE A 250 15.77 22.63 0.48
CA ILE A 250 14.64 23.49 0.79
C ILE A 250 13.63 23.47 -0.36
N GLN A 251 12.37 23.74 -0.04
CA GLN A 251 11.30 23.76 -1.05
C GLN A 251 11.58 24.78 -2.17
N GLY A 252 12.32 25.86 -1.88
CA GLY A 252 12.75 26.86 -2.86
C GLY A 252 13.70 26.34 -3.94
N ASP A 253 14.31 25.17 -3.74
CA ASP A 253 15.18 24.53 -4.73
C ASP A 253 14.41 23.81 -5.84
N TYR A 254 13.07 23.89 -5.82
CA TYR A 254 12.17 23.16 -6.73
C TYR A 254 11.18 24.09 -7.41
N ASP A 255 10.91 23.82 -8.67
CA ASP A 255 9.72 24.30 -9.35
C ASP A 255 8.56 23.35 -9.03
N ILE A 256 7.45 23.92 -8.55
CA ILE A 256 6.29 23.14 -8.10
C ILE A 256 5.17 23.31 -9.12
N ALA A 257 4.72 22.19 -9.68
CA ALA A 257 3.60 22.14 -10.57
C ALA A 257 2.47 21.27 -10.02
N ILE A 258 1.22 21.64 -10.33
CA ILE A 258 0.04 20.83 -10.07
C ILE A 258 -0.50 20.37 -11.42
N LEU A 259 -0.36 19.07 -11.69
CA LEU A 259 -0.75 18.45 -12.95
C LEU A 259 -2.12 17.78 -12.78
N PRO A 260 -3.09 18.03 -13.67
CA PRO A 260 -4.40 17.38 -13.62
C PRO A 260 -4.29 15.89 -13.99
N ASN A 261 -5.41 15.18 -13.80
CA ASN A 261 -5.63 13.81 -14.26
C ASN A 261 -4.75 12.73 -13.58
N LEU A 262 -4.50 12.86 -12.28
CA LEU A 262 -4.04 11.72 -11.50
C LEU A 262 -5.22 10.75 -11.30
N ASN A 263 -5.04 9.49 -11.69
CA ASN A 263 -5.94 8.42 -11.31
C ASN A 263 -5.47 7.82 -9.99
N GLY A 264 -6.04 8.27 -8.87
CA GLY A 264 -5.66 7.80 -7.54
C GLY A 264 -5.88 6.29 -7.37
N GLY A 265 -4.99 5.65 -6.62
CA GLY A 265 -5.00 4.19 -6.43
C GLY A 265 -6.32 3.67 -5.88
N LEU A 266 -6.92 4.36 -4.89
CA LEU A 266 -8.21 3.97 -4.32
C LEU A 266 -9.37 4.10 -5.31
N ALA A 267 -9.36 5.16 -6.13
CA ALA A 267 -10.36 5.31 -7.19
C ALA A 267 -10.23 4.23 -8.27
N ARG A 268 -9.00 3.82 -8.61
CA ARG A 268 -8.75 2.69 -9.52
C ARG A 268 -9.18 1.35 -8.96
N MET A 269 -9.02 1.13 -7.64
CA MET A 269 -9.52 -0.08 -6.97
C MET A 269 -11.04 -0.21 -7.06
N LEU A 270 -11.75 0.91 -7.14
CA LEU A 270 -13.19 0.96 -7.35
C LEU A 270 -13.60 0.93 -8.84
N ALA A 271 -12.66 0.96 -9.77
CA ALA A 271 -12.92 1.20 -11.19
C ALA A 271 -13.67 2.52 -11.48
N LEU A 272 -13.43 3.55 -10.65
CA LEU A 272 -14.13 4.84 -10.66
C LEU A 272 -13.17 6.04 -10.80
N GLY A 273 -12.01 5.86 -11.44
CA GLY A 273 -11.01 6.93 -11.59
C GLY A 273 -11.55 8.20 -12.28
N ASP A 274 -12.49 8.03 -13.21
CA ASP A 274 -13.15 9.11 -13.92
C ASP A 274 -14.19 9.87 -13.08
N PHE A 275 -14.71 9.27 -12.01
CA PHE A 275 -15.63 9.92 -11.06
C PHE A 275 -14.89 10.68 -9.96
N PHE A 276 -13.62 10.40 -9.75
CA PHE A 276 -12.82 10.99 -8.68
C PHE A 276 -11.56 11.65 -9.26
N PRO A 277 -11.70 12.83 -9.90
CA PRO A 277 -10.57 13.55 -10.45
C PRO A 277 -9.61 13.97 -9.34
N GLU A 278 -8.32 13.83 -9.59
CA GLU A 278 -7.26 14.21 -8.67
C GLU A 278 -6.16 14.95 -9.43
N SER A 279 -5.37 15.74 -8.72
CA SER A 279 -4.23 16.44 -9.28
C SER A 279 -2.94 15.96 -8.63
N ARG A 280 -1.93 15.71 -9.44
CA ARG A 280 -0.60 15.32 -8.98
C ARG A 280 0.25 16.55 -8.70
N VAL A 281 0.88 16.58 -7.53
CA VAL A 281 1.91 17.56 -7.19
C VAL A 281 3.26 17.04 -7.68
N VAL A 282 4.01 17.86 -8.40
CA VAL A 282 5.32 17.51 -8.95
C VAL A 282 6.34 18.56 -8.51
N PHE A 283 7.44 18.11 -7.92
CA PHE A 283 8.61 18.93 -7.58
C PHE A 283 9.70 18.66 -8.59
N THR A 284 10.01 19.65 -9.42
CA THR A 284 11.11 19.59 -10.39
C THR A 284 12.31 20.35 -9.83
N PRO A 285 13.46 19.71 -9.60
CA PRO A 285 14.61 20.39 -9.03
C PRO A 285 15.17 21.46 -9.99
N ARG A 286 15.56 22.60 -9.45
CA ARG A 286 16.29 23.67 -10.18
C ARG A 286 17.78 23.39 -10.27
N PHE A 287 18.24 22.33 -9.65
CA PHE A 287 19.61 21.84 -9.69
C PHE A 287 19.71 20.53 -10.48
N GLN A 288 20.90 20.22 -10.94
CA GLN A 288 21.16 18.93 -11.58
C GLN A 288 21.20 17.82 -10.52
N ARG A 289 20.32 16.82 -10.68
CA ARG A 289 20.37 15.62 -9.82
C ARG A 289 21.69 14.88 -10.01
N LYS A 290 22.26 14.44 -8.88
CA LYS A 290 23.48 13.62 -8.85
C LYS A 290 23.15 12.14 -8.76
N ALA A 291 22.06 11.80 -8.05
CA ALA A 291 21.65 10.43 -7.87
C ALA A 291 21.05 9.87 -9.15
N VAL A 292 21.63 8.78 -9.64
CA VAL A 292 21.14 8.02 -10.80
C VAL A 292 20.87 6.58 -10.38
N GLU A 293 19.85 5.99 -10.98
CA GLU A 293 19.55 4.58 -10.77
C GLU A 293 20.60 3.72 -11.46
N THR A 294 21.09 2.70 -10.75
CA THR A 294 22.08 1.78 -11.29
C THR A 294 21.43 0.49 -11.76
N ALA A 295 22.03 -0.16 -12.76
CA ALA A 295 21.53 -1.42 -13.34
C ALA A 295 21.56 -2.63 -12.36
N GLU A 296 22.07 -2.44 -11.14
CA GLU A 296 22.05 -3.44 -10.07
C GLU A 296 20.67 -3.56 -9.39
N SER A 297 19.64 -2.93 -9.94
CA SER A 297 18.25 -3.12 -9.51
C SER A 297 17.83 -4.56 -9.83
N HIS A 298 17.99 -5.46 -8.87
CA HIS A 298 17.67 -6.86 -9.06
C HIS A 298 16.29 -7.18 -8.47
N SER A 299 15.40 -7.69 -9.33
CA SER A 299 14.27 -8.48 -8.84
C SER A 299 14.80 -9.84 -8.42
N VAL A 300 15.23 -9.96 -7.17
CA VAL A 300 15.68 -11.26 -6.64
C VAL A 300 14.53 -11.85 -5.82
N PRO A 301 14.04 -13.04 -6.14
CA PRO A 301 13.22 -13.76 -5.19
C PRO A 301 13.96 -13.84 -3.84
N PRO A 302 13.30 -13.59 -2.71
CA PRO A 302 11.85 -13.71 -2.52
C PRO A 302 11.07 -12.38 -2.51
N TYR A 303 11.62 -11.26 -2.99
CA TYR A 303 10.96 -9.94 -2.83
C TYR A 303 9.85 -9.70 -3.84
N PHE A 304 8.77 -9.06 -3.37
CA PHE A 304 7.62 -8.71 -4.20
C PHE A 304 7.93 -7.60 -5.22
N GLN A 305 8.84 -6.70 -4.88
CA GLN A 305 9.29 -5.62 -5.75
C GLN A 305 10.82 -5.63 -5.88
N PRO A 306 11.35 -5.16 -7.00
CA PRO A 306 12.78 -5.10 -7.20
C PRO A 306 13.45 -4.17 -6.17
N THR A 307 14.66 -4.53 -5.79
CA THR A 307 15.57 -3.65 -5.07
C THR A 307 16.06 -2.57 -6.03
N VAL A 308 15.94 -1.30 -5.64
CA VAL A 308 16.41 -0.15 -6.41
C VAL A 308 17.68 0.39 -5.77
N SER A 309 18.73 0.56 -6.55
CA SER A 309 19.98 1.19 -6.10
C SER A 309 20.18 2.53 -6.80
N MET A 310 20.39 3.58 -6.01
CA MET A 310 20.69 4.94 -6.45
C MET A 310 22.12 5.28 -6.08
N ASN A 311 22.86 5.93 -6.98
CA ASN A 311 24.27 6.25 -6.76
C ASN A 311 24.58 7.69 -7.18
N THR A 312 25.23 8.47 -6.29
CA THR A 312 25.72 9.81 -6.61
C THR A 312 27.19 9.82 -7.04
N ASN A 313 27.91 8.69 -6.90
CA ASN A 313 29.36 8.57 -7.13
C ASN A 313 30.20 9.56 -6.30
N ASP A 314 29.72 9.92 -5.12
CA ASP A 314 30.42 10.81 -4.19
C ASP A 314 30.94 10.00 -2.97
N PRO A 315 32.20 9.49 -2.99
CA PRO A 315 32.73 8.65 -1.94
C PRO A 315 32.89 9.35 -0.59
N ALA A 316 32.80 10.67 -0.55
CA ALA A 316 32.80 11.43 0.71
C ALA A 316 31.47 11.34 1.48
N ARG A 317 30.40 10.83 0.84
CA ARG A 317 29.11 10.61 1.45
C ARG A 317 28.97 9.19 1.96
N PRO A 318 28.22 8.96 3.05
CA PRO A 318 27.94 7.61 3.52
C PRO A 318 26.99 6.87 2.56
N SER A 319 26.94 5.54 2.68
CA SER A 319 25.93 4.71 2.01
C SER A 319 24.80 4.36 2.96
N ALA A 320 23.61 4.07 2.42
CA ALA A 320 22.43 3.67 3.16
C ALA A 320 21.76 2.42 2.57
N VAL A 321 21.13 1.65 3.44
CA VAL A 321 20.09 0.68 3.08
C VAL A 321 18.76 1.17 3.65
N VAL A 322 17.73 1.21 2.82
CA VAL A 322 16.39 1.64 3.18
C VAL A 322 15.45 0.46 2.96
N PHE A 323 14.99 -0.16 4.04
CA PHE A 323 13.83 -1.04 3.98
C PHE A 323 12.60 -0.16 3.88
N ARG A 324 11.80 -0.38 2.85
CA ARG A 324 10.73 0.55 2.48
C ARG A 324 9.42 -0.13 2.15
N ASP A 325 8.34 0.61 2.28
CA ASP A 325 7.09 0.28 1.59
C ASP A 325 6.82 1.25 0.42
N SER A 326 5.57 1.31 -0.05
CA SER A 326 5.17 2.16 -1.15
C SER A 326 5.24 3.67 -0.83
N PHE A 327 5.19 4.05 0.45
CA PHE A 327 5.28 5.45 0.87
C PHE A 327 6.66 6.03 0.58
N ALA A 328 7.71 5.24 0.75
CA ALA A 328 9.07 5.71 0.44
C ALA A 328 9.31 5.97 -1.04
N HIS A 329 8.42 5.54 -1.95
CA HIS A 329 8.60 5.80 -3.38
C HIS A 329 8.79 7.30 -3.66
N GLU A 330 7.98 8.15 -3.04
CA GLU A 330 8.10 9.60 -3.17
C GLU A 330 9.31 10.19 -2.38
N LEU A 331 9.94 9.42 -1.48
CA LEU A 331 11.16 9.83 -0.76
C LEU A 331 12.44 9.57 -1.55
N ILE A 332 12.44 8.56 -2.44
CA ILE A 332 13.61 8.13 -3.21
C ILE A 332 14.31 9.32 -3.90
N PRO A 333 13.62 10.19 -4.65
CA PRO A 333 14.25 11.28 -5.37
C PRO A 333 14.96 12.30 -4.47
N PHE A 334 14.52 12.44 -3.22
CA PHE A 334 15.07 13.39 -2.27
C PHE A 334 16.20 12.77 -1.44
N LEU A 335 15.96 11.61 -0.84
CA LEU A 335 16.94 10.95 0.03
C LEU A 335 18.22 10.55 -0.72
N SER A 336 18.08 10.10 -1.96
CA SER A 336 19.20 9.57 -2.75
C SER A 336 20.28 10.63 -3.02
N GLU A 337 19.93 11.91 -3.06
CA GLU A 337 20.87 13.00 -3.30
C GLU A 337 21.92 13.16 -2.18
N HIS A 338 21.69 12.61 -0.98
CA HIS A 338 22.52 12.80 0.20
C HIS A 338 23.51 11.65 0.47
N PHE A 339 23.39 10.56 -0.24
CA PHE A 339 24.22 9.37 -0.03
C PHE A 339 25.13 9.09 -1.23
N ASN A 340 26.25 8.43 -0.97
CA ASN A 340 27.06 7.88 -2.06
C ASN A 340 26.27 6.80 -2.82
N LYS A 341 25.78 5.80 -2.08
CA LYS A 341 24.90 4.75 -2.58
C LYS A 341 23.71 4.56 -1.63
N THR A 342 22.52 4.47 -2.16
CA THR A 342 21.31 4.12 -1.41
C THR A 342 20.67 2.89 -2.03
N THR A 343 20.49 1.83 -1.27
CA THR A 343 19.83 0.61 -1.70
C THR A 343 18.46 0.54 -1.03
N TYR A 344 17.40 0.64 -1.84
CA TYR A 344 16.01 0.57 -1.41
C TYR A 344 15.48 -0.85 -1.59
N ALA A 345 15.22 -1.53 -0.50
CA ALA A 345 14.74 -2.90 -0.49
C ALA A 345 13.29 -2.99 -0.02
N TRP A 346 12.49 -3.78 -0.75
CA TRP A 346 11.12 -4.10 -0.35
C TRP A 346 11.15 -5.26 0.65
N PRO A 347 10.81 -5.05 1.94
CA PRO A 347 11.05 -6.05 2.98
C PRO A 347 10.01 -7.18 3.05
N TYR A 348 9.12 -7.27 2.07
CA TYR A 348 8.06 -8.28 2.04
C TYR A 348 8.38 -9.33 0.98
N PRO A 349 8.53 -10.62 1.36
CA PRO A 349 8.73 -11.69 0.40
C PRO A 349 7.47 -11.89 -0.46
N SER A 350 7.66 -12.34 -1.70
CA SER A 350 6.58 -12.57 -2.66
C SER A 350 5.53 -13.59 -2.20
N THR A 351 5.89 -14.46 -1.26
CA THR A 351 5.06 -15.56 -0.76
C THR A 351 4.35 -15.28 0.57
N ALA A 352 4.78 -14.24 1.31
CA ALA A 352 4.22 -13.88 2.61
C ALA A 352 4.30 -12.36 2.77
N ARG A 353 3.20 -11.66 2.46
CA ARG A 353 3.11 -10.20 2.62
C ARG A 353 3.02 -9.75 4.07
N ASP A 354 2.76 -10.67 4.96
CA ASP A 354 2.49 -10.50 6.39
C ASP A 354 3.77 -10.52 7.24
N VAL A 355 4.92 -10.82 6.65
CA VAL A 355 6.19 -10.91 7.37
C VAL A 355 7.16 -9.89 6.83
N ARG A 356 7.40 -8.84 7.61
CA ARG A 356 8.44 -7.89 7.30
C ARG A 356 9.82 -8.47 7.57
N TYR A 357 10.58 -8.65 6.51
CA TYR A 357 11.91 -9.28 6.56
C TYR A 357 13.02 -8.25 6.79
N PHE A 358 13.94 -8.54 7.71
CA PHE A 358 15.13 -7.74 7.95
C PHE A 358 16.34 -8.47 7.34
N ASP A 359 16.74 -8.05 6.15
CA ASP A 359 17.77 -8.73 5.35
C ASP A 359 19.18 -8.39 5.83
N LYS A 360 19.68 -9.20 6.74
CA LYS A 360 21.05 -9.09 7.25
C LYS A 360 22.11 -9.33 6.16
N ALA A 361 21.84 -10.23 5.20
CA ALA A 361 22.77 -10.53 4.11
C ALA A 361 22.91 -9.33 3.14
N LEU A 362 21.81 -8.65 2.81
CA LEU A 362 21.86 -7.42 2.04
C LEU A 362 22.68 -6.35 2.77
N ILE A 363 22.44 -6.16 4.07
CA ILE A 363 23.19 -5.16 4.87
C ILE A 363 24.69 -5.50 4.90
N GLU A 364 25.04 -6.76 5.09
CA GLU A 364 26.45 -7.19 5.08
C GLU A 364 27.11 -7.03 3.70
N LYS A 365 26.38 -7.23 2.61
CA LYS A 365 26.83 -6.95 1.25
C LYS A 365 27.07 -5.46 1.01
N GLU A 366 26.09 -4.63 1.35
CA GLU A 366 26.10 -3.19 1.06
C GLU A 366 26.98 -2.38 2.02
N LYS A 367 27.23 -2.88 3.24
CA LYS A 367 28.02 -2.24 4.30
C LYS A 367 27.65 -0.77 4.50
N PRO A 368 26.36 -0.44 4.74
CA PRO A 368 25.91 0.94 4.85
C PRO A 368 26.40 1.59 6.15
N ALA A 369 26.47 2.90 6.18
CA ALA A 369 26.69 3.67 7.41
C ALA A 369 25.38 3.79 8.22
N VAL A 370 24.22 3.68 7.55
CA VAL A 370 22.90 3.74 8.19
C VAL A 370 21.92 2.79 7.52
N VAL A 371 21.09 2.15 8.33
CA VAL A 371 19.87 1.45 7.90
C VAL A 371 18.67 2.27 8.32
N ILE A 372 17.81 2.61 7.35
CA ILE A 372 16.52 3.25 7.56
C ILE A 372 15.43 2.21 7.35
N ASP A 373 14.56 2.04 8.34
CA ASP A 373 13.47 1.08 8.32
C ASP A 373 12.15 1.88 8.25
N GLU A 374 11.70 2.19 7.03
CA GLU A 374 10.54 3.03 6.77
C GLU A 374 9.32 2.17 6.47
N PHE A 375 8.19 2.54 7.06
CA PHE A 375 6.90 1.93 6.78
C PHE A 375 5.72 2.77 7.27
N VAL A 376 4.56 2.51 6.69
CA VAL A 376 3.32 3.15 7.10
C VAL A 376 2.74 2.50 8.37
N GLU A 377 2.12 3.29 9.22
CA GLU A 377 1.68 2.89 10.58
C GLU A 377 0.79 1.63 10.62
N ARG A 378 0.02 1.35 9.57
CA ARG A 378 -0.83 0.14 9.52
C ARG A 378 -0.04 -1.16 9.58
N TYR A 379 1.24 -1.15 9.23
CA TYR A 379 2.10 -2.34 9.34
C TYR A 379 2.61 -2.62 10.75
N PHE A 380 2.38 -1.73 11.71
CA PHE A 380 2.54 -2.07 13.12
C PHE A 380 1.48 -3.03 13.64
N THR A 381 0.42 -3.27 12.89
CA THR A 381 -0.65 -4.17 13.35
C THR A 381 -0.27 -5.64 13.28
N GLU A 382 0.71 -5.95 12.44
CA GLU A 382 1.20 -7.30 12.22
C GLU A 382 2.45 -7.56 13.06
N PHE A 383 2.45 -8.71 13.76
CA PHE A 383 3.65 -9.12 14.47
C PHE A 383 4.77 -9.44 13.49
N PRO A 384 6.01 -9.01 13.76
CA PRO A 384 7.14 -9.63 13.08
C PRO A 384 7.07 -11.13 13.41
N ALA A 385 6.87 -11.96 12.39
CA ALA A 385 6.87 -13.39 12.57
C ALA A 385 8.17 -13.81 13.25
N LYS A 386 8.10 -14.86 14.09
CA LYS A 386 9.31 -15.50 14.56
C LYS A 386 10.21 -15.77 13.36
N PRO A 387 11.52 -15.48 13.44
CA PRO A 387 12.41 -15.82 12.35
C PRO A 387 12.16 -17.28 11.97
N ALA A 388 11.93 -17.52 10.68
CA ALA A 388 11.79 -18.87 10.18
C ALA A 388 13.01 -19.66 10.70
N LYS A 389 12.77 -20.77 11.40
CA LYS A 389 13.87 -21.66 11.75
C LYS A 389 14.67 -21.90 10.47
N PRO A 390 16.00 -21.72 10.47
CA PRO A 390 16.79 -22.07 9.30
C PRO A 390 16.39 -23.49 8.91
N ALA A 391 16.14 -23.67 7.60
CA ALA A 391 15.93 -25.01 7.07
C ALA A 391 17.09 -25.88 7.60
N ALA A 392 16.76 -26.97 8.24
CA ALA A 392 17.78 -27.93 8.71
C ALA A 392 18.62 -28.35 7.49
N PRO A 393 19.95 -28.51 7.67
CA PRO A 393 20.90 -28.80 6.59
C PRO A 393 20.54 -30.07 5.86
#